data_34a8e5e7bda83b03f3f330c4fc0bacd0
#
_entry.id   34a8e5e7bda83b03f3f330c4fc0bacd0
#
_cell.length_a   1.000
_cell.length_b   1.000
_cell.length_c   1.000
_cell.angle_alpha   90.00
_cell.angle_beta   90.00
_cell.angle_gamma   90.00
#
_symmetry.space_group_name_H-M   'P 1'
#
loop_
_entity.id
_entity.type
_entity.pdbx_description
1 polymer ?
#
loop_
_entity_poly.entity_id
_entity_poly.type
_entity_poly.pdbx_seq_one_letter_code
_entity_poly.pdbx_strand_id
1 'polypeptide(L)'
;MRLKNKKAFVTAAGQGIGKAIAEKFFHFGSEVLAVDINDAMLTQLRVSKSLCVDVRDAEAILKAIKDFEPDILINCAGIVHSGTILISKEEEFDDAIDLNIKSMYRTIKAAIPFMQNKGGGSIINIGSVVSSVIGAPNRCIYGLSKAAVIGLTKSVAVDFVKEGIRCNCICPGTVDTPSLHERLEATGDYDKAMNDFVNRQPM
;
A
#
# COMPACT_ATOMS: atom_id res chain seq x y z
N MET A 1 24.39 -4.77 -7.36
CA MET A 1 22.93 -4.62 -7.24
C MET A 1 22.63 -3.55 -6.18
N ARG A 2 21.69 -2.64 -6.44
CA ARG A 2 21.43 -1.45 -5.60
C ARG A 2 20.85 -1.75 -4.22
N LEU A 3 20.17 -2.91 -4.07
CA LEU A 3 19.48 -3.32 -2.82
C LEU A 3 20.10 -4.62 -2.23
N LYS A 4 21.34 -4.92 -2.61
CA LYS A 4 22.04 -6.11 -2.06
C LYS A 4 22.10 -6.05 -0.53
N ASN A 5 21.79 -7.16 0.12
CA ASN A 5 21.74 -7.32 1.59
C ASN A 5 20.65 -6.47 2.29
N LYS A 6 19.64 -5.98 1.57
CA LYS A 6 18.48 -5.32 2.16
C LYS A 6 17.29 -6.26 2.19
N LYS A 7 16.54 -6.24 3.28
CA LYS A 7 15.29 -6.98 3.48
C LYS A 7 14.11 -6.06 3.25
N ALA A 8 13.24 -6.39 2.28
CA ALA A 8 12.07 -5.61 1.93
C ALA A 8 10.77 -6.39 2.22
N PHE A 9 9.92 -5.81 3.03
CA PHE A 9 8.57 -6.31 3.31
C PHE A 9 7.56 -5.53 2.47
N VAL A 10 6.77 -6.22 1.64
CA VAL A 10 5.84 -5.58 0.70
C VAL A 10 4.44 -6.14 0.91
N THR A 11 3.48 -5.28 1.27
CA THR A 11 2.06 -5.67 1.41
C THR A 11 1.28 -5.52 0.11
N ALA A 12 0.21 -6.29 -0.06
CA ALA A 12 -0.60 -6.40 -1.29
C ALA A 12 0.29 -6.65 -2.51
N ALA A 13 1.18 -7.62 -2.37
CA ALA A 13 2.21 -7.93 -3.36
C ALA A 13 1.74 -8.90 -4.46
N GLY A 14 0.52 -9.45 -4.37
CA GLY A 14 0.00 -10.44 -5.31
C GLY A 14 -0.24 -9.88 -6.72
N GLN A 15 -0.55 -8.58 -6.84
CA GLN A 15 -0.85 -7.95 -8.11
C GLN A 15 -0.48 -6.47 -8.17
N GLY A 16 -0.64 -5.87 -9.35
CA GLY A 16 -0.55 -4.42 -9.59
C GLY A 16 0.75 -3.79 -9.09
N ILE A 17 0.63 -2.68 -8.37
CA ILE A 17 1.76 -1.87 -7.88
C ILE A 17 2.63 -2.68 -6.91
N GLY A 18 2.01 -3.41 -5.97
CA GLY A 18 2.73 -4.21 -4.98
C GLY A 18 3.58 -5.30 -5.61
N LYS A 19 3.02 -6.05 -6.58
CA LYS A 19 3.74 -7.06 -7.36
C LYS A 19 4.94 -6.46 -8.09
N ALA A 20 4.72 -5.37 -8.82
CA ALA A 20 5.78 -4.71 -9.59
C ALA A 20 6.94 -4.24 -8.69
N ILE A 21 6.63 -3.73 -7.49
CA ILE A 21 7.63 -3.32 -6.51
C ILE A 21 8.38 -4.53 -5.96
N ALA A 22 7.68 -5.58 -5.53
CA ALA A 22 8.28 -6.78 -4.95
C ALA A 22 9.25 -7.45 -5.92
N GLU A 23 8.83 -7.70 -7.17
CA GLU A 23 9.67 -8.30 -8.20
C GLU A 23 10.85 -7.41 -8.59
N LYS A 24 10.65 -6.08 -8.65
CA LYS A 24 11.73 -5.14 -8.95
C LYS A 24 12.78 -5.07 -7.84
N PHE A 25 12.34 -5.11 -6.59
CA PHE A 25 13.25 -5.13 -5.43
C PHE A 25 14.08 -6.43 -5.40
N PHE A 26 13.44 -7.56 -5.65
CA PHE A 26 14.12 -8.85 -5.80
C PHE A 26 15.16 -8.82 -6.94
N HIS A 27 14.78 -8.28 -8.10
CA HIS A 27 15.69 -8.09 -9.24
C HIS A 27 16.92 -7.22 -8.86
N PHE A 28 16.75 -6.22 -7.99
CA PHE A 28 17.85 -5.38 -7.50
C PHE A 28 18.65 -6.00 -6.34
N GLY A 29 18.36 -7.25 -5.97
CA GLY A 29 19.13 -8.03 -5.00
C GLY A 29 18.67 -7.91 -3.56
N SER A 30 17.48 -7.40 -3.31
CA SER A 30 16.85 -7.43 -1.99
C SER A 30 16.33 -8.84 -1.68
N GLU A 31 16.45 -9.28 -0.43
CA GLU A 31 15.60 -10.33 0.10
C GLU A 31 14.19 -9.75 0.27
N VAL A 32 13.17 -10.32 -0.41
CA VAL A 32 11.80 -9.81 -0.38
C VAL A 32 10.88 -10.80 0.31
N LEU A 33 10.10 -10.31 1.29
CA LEU A 33 8.91 -10.98 1.79
C LEU A 33 7.67 -10.29 1.21
N ALA A 34 7.03 -10.96 0.26
CA ALA A 34 5.80 -10.53 -0.38
C ALA A 34 4.59 -11.02 0.41
N VAL A 35 3.70 -10.13 0.81
CA VAL A 35 2.53 -10.43 1.62
C VAL A 35 1.26 -10.06 0.86
N ASP A 36 0.31 -10.98 0.80
CA ASP A 36 -1.01 -10.77 0.22
C ASP A 36 -2.05 -11.69 0.88
N ILE A 37 -3.31 -11.35 0.75
CA ILE A 37 -4.43 -12.22 1.20
C ILE A 37 -4.73 -13.34 0.18
N ASN A 38 -4.28 -13.18 -1.07
CA ASN A 38 -4.52 -14.11 -2.15
C ASN A 38 -3.29 -15.01 -2.40
N ASP A 39 -3.33 -16.22 -1.87
CA ASP A 39 -2.24 -17.20 -2.00
C ASP A 39 -1.95 -17.59 -3.46
N ALA A 40 -2.97 -17.74 -4.29
CA ALA A 40 -2.81 -18.09 -5.69
C ALA A 40 -2.03 -17.04 -6.49
N MET A 41 -2.16 -15.76 -6.16
CA MET A 41 -1.37 -14.69 -6.77
C MET A 41 0.07 -14.70 -6.28
N LEU A 42 0.30 -15.04 -5.01
CA LEU A 42 1.64 -15.10 -4.43
C LEU A 42 2.51 -16.20 -5.05
N THR A 43 1.93 -17.35 -5.43
CA THR A 43 2.67 -18.46 -6.04
C THR A 43 3.29 -18.11 -7.39
N GLN A 44 2.82 -17.06 -8.05
CA GLN A 44 3.31 -16.60 -9.35
C GLN A 44 4.43 -15.56 -9.27
N LEU A 45 4.79 -15.14 -8.06
CA LEU A 45 5.78 -14.08 -7.86
C LEU A 45 7.22 -14.60 -7.97
N ARG A 46 8.08 -13.76 -8.55
CA ARG A 46 9.53 -13.97 -8.54
C ARG A 46 10.16 -13.18 -7.41
N VAL A 47 10.11 -13.74 -6.20
CA VAL A 47 10.61 -13.12 -4.96
C VAL A 47 11.29 -14.17 -4.06
N SER A 48 11.94 -13.73 -2.98
CA SER A 48 12.64 -14.65 -2.06
C SER A 48 11.67 -15.48 -1.23
N LYS A 49 10.61 -14.84 -0.74
CA LYS A 49 9.60 -15.46 0.13
C LYS A 49 8.24 -14.81 -0.11
N SER A 50 7.18 -15.58 0.09
CA SER A 50 5.81 -15.08 0.12
C SER A 50 5.06 -15.60 1.35
N LEU A 51 4.08 -14.84 1.80
CA LEU A 51 3.24 -15.21 2.95
C LEU A 51 1.79 -14.76 2.70
N CYS A 52 0.87 -15.72 2.73
CA CYS A 52 -0.55 -15.45 2.67
C CYS A 52 -1.03 -14.97 4.05
N VAL A 53 -1.36 -13.68 4.18
CA VAL A 53 -1.87 -13.10 5.42
C VAL A 53 -2.70 -11.85 5.13
N ASP A 54 -3.78 -11.67 5.88
CA ASP A 54 -4.55 -10.43 5.87
C ASP A 54 -3.80 -9.37 6.68
N VAL A 55 -3.52 -8.22 6.07
CA VAL A 55 -2.87 -7.08 6.75
C VAL A 55 -3.71 -6.47 7.89
N ARG A 56 -4.99 -6.86 7.99
CA ARG A 56 -5.87 -6.48 9.10
C ARG A 56 -5.64 -7.34 10.35
N ASP A 57 -5.07 -8.53 10.19
CA ASP A 57 -4.67 -9.38 11.31
C ASP A 57 -3.38 -8.84 11.96
N ALA A 58 -3.57 -8.14 13.07
CA ALA A 58 -2.48 -7.47 13.78
C ALA A 58 -1.43 -8.44 14.34
N GLU A 59 -1.86 -9.61 14.81
CA GLU A 59 -0.94 -10.60 15.41
C GLU A 59 -0.11 -11.30 14.33
N ALA A 60 -0.74 -11.70 13.23
CA ALA A 60 -0.06 -12.32 12.11
C ALA A 60 0.97 -11.37 11.47
N ILE A 61 0.59 -10.09 11.29
CA ILE A 61 1.50 -9.07 10.76
C ILE A 61 2.67 -8.77 11.71
N LEU A 62 2.39 -8.63 13.00
CA LEU A 62 3.46 -8.45 14.00
C LEU A 62 4.46 -9.62 13.96
N LYS A 63 3.95 -10.85 13.93
CA LYS A 63 4.79 -12.05 13.82
C LYS A 63 5.60 -12.06 12.53
N ALA A 64 4.99 -11.82 11.38
CA ALA A 64 5.66 -11.81 10.09
C ALA A 64 6.79 -10.76 10.03
N ILE A 65 6.56 -9.55 10.53
CA ILE A 65 7.56 -8.49 10.60
C ILE A 65 8.68 -8.83 11.58
N LYS A 66 8.35 -9.38 12.75
CA LYS A 66 9.33 -9.83 13.75
C LYS A 66 10.26 -10.93 13.21
N ASP A 67 9.69 -11.92 12.52
CA ASP A 67 10.45 -13.04 11.97
C ASP A 67 11.32 -12.60 10.77
N PHE A 68 10.91 -11.56 10.06
CA PHE A 68 11.61 -11.08 8.87
C PHE A 68 12.58 -9.92 9.15
N GLU A 69 12.26 -9.03 10.09
CA GLU A 69 13.04 -7.83 10.44
C GLU A 69 13.42 -6.97 9.22
N PRO A 70 12.51 -6.26 8.60
CA PRO A 70 12.74 -5.52 7.37
C PRO A 70 13.66 -4.30 7.56
N ASP A 71 14.51 -4.02 6.56
CA ASP A 71 15.19 -2.72 6.36
C ASP A 71 14.29 -1.74 5.58
N ILE A 72 13.39 -2.29 4.76
CA ILE A 72 12.49 -1.54 3.89
C ILE A 72 11.07 -2.08 4.09
N LEU A 73 10.12 -1.18 4.36
CA LEU A 73 8.70 -1.49 4.46
C LEU A 73 7.94 -0.75 3.36
N ILE A 74 7.19 -1.50 2.54
CA ILE A 74 6.31 -0.97 1.50
C ILE A 74 4.87 -1.31 1.86
N ASN A 75 4.10 -0.30 2.21
CA ASN A 75 2.68 -0.41 2.48
C ASN A 75 1.88 -0.09 1.22
N CYS A 76 1.43 -1.12 0.51
CA CYS A 76 0.68 -1.02 -0.73
C CYS A 76 -0.78 -1.46 -0.59
N ALA A 77 -1.14 -2.13 0.49
CA ALA A 77 -2.51 -2.59 0.73
C ALA A 77 -3.50 -1.43 0.77
N GLY A 78 -4.67 -1.62 0.16
CA GLY A 78 -5.74 -0.63 0.17
C GLY A 78 -6.86 -0.95 -0.78
N ILE A 79 -8.01 -0.35 -0.51
CA ILE A 79 -9.25 -0.49 -1.27
C ILE A 79 -9.75 0.88 -1.74
N VAL A 80 -10.46 0.89 -2.85
CA VAL A 80 -11.06 2.10 -3.44
C VAL A 80 -12.57 2.01 -3.37
N HIS A 81 -13.19 2.74 -2.46
CA HIS A 81 -14.65 2.91 -2.42
C HIS A 81 -15.10 3.98 -3.41
N SER A 82 -16.33 3.82 -3.93
CA SER A 82 -16.94 4.76 -4.86
C SER A 82 -18.25 5.26 -4.29
N GLY A 83 -18.33 6.55 -3.99
CA GLY A 83 -19.53 7.17 -3.46
C GLY A 83 -19.29 8.61 -3.03
N THR A 84 -20.38 9.40 -3.05
CA THR A 84 -20.43 10.71 -2.39
C THR A 84 -20.65 10.51 -0.89
N ILE A 85 -20.55 11.59 -0.11
CA ILE A 85 -20.83 11.53 1.34
C ILE A 85 -22.26 11.05 1.65
N LEU A 86 -23.22 11.30 0.76
CA LEU A 86 -24.62 10.97 0.98
C LEU A 86 -24.97 9.50 0.73
N ILE A 87 -24.22 8.83 -0.14
CA ILE A 87 -24.51 7.44 -0.54
C ILE A 87 -23.51 6.43 0.01
N SER A 88 -22.40 6.90 0.56
CA SER A 88 -21.42 6.04 1.23
C SER A 88 -21.99 5.49 2.55
N LYS A 89 -21.71 4.23 2.84
CA LYS A 89 -22.15 3.55 4.07
C LYS A 89 -21.08 3.63 5.15
N GLU A 90 -21.51 3.54 6.42
CA GLU A 90 -20.56 3.52 7.56
C GLU A 90 -19.65 2.30 7.53
N GLU A 91 -20.18 1.15 7.08
CA GLU A 91 -19.38 -0.07 6.93
C GLU A 91 -18.26 0.08 5.91
N GLU A 92 -18.51 0.81 4.80
CA GLU A 92 -17.48 1.13 3.80
C GLU A 92 -16.42 2.09 4.38
N PHE A 93 -16.85 3.00 5.25
CA PHE A 93 -15.95 3.91 5.96
C PHE A 93 -15.05 3.13 6.92
N ASP A 94 -15.63 2.26 7.76
CA ASP A 94 -14.88 1.44 8.70
C ASP A 94 -13.89 0.50 8.00
N ASP A 95 -14.29 -0.13 6.91
CA ASP A 95 -13.44 -0.98 6.09
C ASP A 95 -12.26 -0.20 5.48
N ALA A 96 -12.52 1.02 4.96
CA ALA A 96 -11.45 1.88 4.47
C ALA A 96 -10.49 2.32 5.56
N ILE A 97 -10.98 2.65 6.75
CA ILE A 97 -10.13 2.99 7.90
C ILE A 97 -9.28 1.79 8.32
N ASP A 98 -9.87 0.60 8.43
CA ASP A 98 -9.13 -0.59 8.87
C ASP A 98 -8.08 -1.02 7.83
N LEU A 99 -8.47 -1.09 6.55
CA LEU A 99 -7.55 -1.55 5.51
C LEU A 99 -6.57 -0.48 5.03
N ASN A 100 -7.02 0.76 4.74
CA ASN A 100 -6.13 1.77 4.15
C ASN A 100 -5.25 2.49 5.19
N ILE A 101 -5.68 2.53 6.46
CA ILE A 101 -4.99 3.32 7.51
C ILE A 101 -4.43 2.42 8.60
N LYS A 102 -5.29 1.65 9.31
CA LYS A 102 -4.85 0.84 10.44
C LYS A 102 -3.85 -0.24 10.04
N SER A 103 -3.99 -0.85 8.85
CA SER A 103 -3.03 -1.81 8.34
C SER A 103 -1.62 -1.21 8.25
N MET A 104 -1.51 0.02 7.66
CA MET A 104 -0.24 0.72 7.55
C MET A 104 0.30 1.15 8.94
N TYR A 105 -0.57 1.62 9.83
CA TYR A 105 -0.19 1.92 11.20
C TYR A 105 0.39 0.69 11.91
N ARG A 106 -0.24 -0.48 11.78
CA ARG A 106 0.21 -1.75 12.40
C ARG A 106 1.57 -2.20 11.87
N THR A 107 1.74 -2.20 10.56
CA THR A 107 3.02 -2.59 9.93
C THR A 107 4.14 -1.63 10.31
N ILE A 108 3.91 -0.32 10.30
CA ILE A 108 4.89 0.70 10.69
C ILE A 108 5.28 0.52 12.15
N LYS A 109 4.30 0.43 13.05
CA LYS A 109 4.53 0.23 14.48
C LYS A 109 5.34 -1.03 14.77
N ALA A 110 5.09 -2.11 14.03
CA ALA A 110 5.82 -3.37 14.17
C ALA A 110 7.27 -3.28 13.63
N ALA A 111 7.50 -2.54 12.53
CA ALA A 111 8.80 -2.48 11.87
C ALA A 111 9.80 -1.52 12.54
N ILE A 112 9.34 -0.41 13.11
CA ILE A 112 10.19 0.66 13.68
C ILE A 112 11.22 0.10 14.69
N PRO A 113 10.88 -0.74 15.69
CA PRO A 113 11.86 -1.22 16.66
C PRO A 113 13.05 -1.97 16.02
N PHE A 114 12.80 -2.75 14.97
CA PHE A 114 13.86 -3.46 14.24
C PHE A 114 14.72 -2.52 13.42
N MET A 115 14.10 -1.50 12.80
CA MET A 115 14.82 -0.46 12.08
C MET A 115 15.70 0.38 13.01
N GLN A 116 15.20 0.74 14.21
CA GLN A 116 16.00 1.43 15.24
C GLN A 116 17.23 0.60 15.64
N ASN A 117 17.05 -0.70 15.94
CA ASN A 117 18.14 -1.59 16.31
C ASN A 117 19.21 -1.75 15.22
N LYS A 118 18.83 -1.54 13.95
CA LYS A 118 19.74 -1.57 12.79
C LYS A 118 20.36 -0.22 12.45
N GLY A 119 20.00 0.84 13.18
CA GLY A 119 20.48 2.20 12.95
C GLY A 119 19.82 2.90 11.77
N GLY A 120 18.63 2.47 11.35
CA GLY A 120 17.82 3.14 10.35
C GLY A 120 16.98 2.20 9.49
N GLY A 121 16.10 2.82 8.67
CA GLY A 121 15.18 2.08 7.80
C GLY A 121 14.51 3.00 6.76
N SER A 122 13.75 2.39 5.87
CA SER A 122 12.99 3.11 4.86
C SER A 122 11.55 2.61 4.78
N ILE A 123 10.60 3.49 5.03
CA ILE A 123 9.16 3.21 4.95
C ILE A 123 8.59 3.96 3.76
N ILE A 124 7.82 3.29 2.93
CA ILE A 124 7.12 3.88 1.78
C ILE A 124 5.65 3.46 1.85
N ASN A 125 4.78 4.45 1.98
CA ASN A 125 3.34 4.27 1.98
C ASN A 125 2.77 4.64 0.61
N ILE A 126 1.91 3.80 0.04
CA ILE A 126 1.21 4.11 -1.21
C ILE A 126 -0.07 4.88 -0.88
N GLY A 127 0.02 6.19 -1.03
CA GLY A 127 -1.09 7.13 -0.95
C GLY A 127 -1.89 7.20 -2.25
N SER A 128 -2.33 8.41 -2.61
CA SER A 128 -2.99 8.71 -3.89
C SER A 128 -2.93 10.21 -4.14
N VAL A 129 -2.95 10.65 -5.39
CA VAL A 129 -3.24 12.06 -5.71
C VAL A 129 -4.64 12.45 -5.22
N VAL A 130 -5.60 11.52 -5.25
CA VAL A 130 -6.93 11.70 -4.64
C VAL A 130 -6.80 11.56 -3.12
N SER A 131 -6.52 12.66 -2.46
CA SER A 131 -6.20 12.74 -1.03
C SER A 131 -6.24 14.20 -0.56
N SER A 132 -5.26 14.64 0.21
CA SER A 132 -5.02 16.06 0.52
C SER A 132 -4.37 16.83 -0.64
N VAL A 133 -4.04 16.15 -1.76
CA VAL A 133 -3.46 16.78 -2.96
C VAL A 133 -4.56 17.29 -3.87
N ILE A 134 -5.50 16.41 -4.29
CA ILE A 134 -6.68 16.78 -5.08
C ILE A 134 -7.92 16.00 -4.61
N GLY A 135 -9.11 16.55 -4.88
CA GLY A 135 -10.38 15.82 -4.78
C GLY A 135 -10.75 15.15 -6.11
N ALA A 136 -11.58 14.11 -6.04
CA ALA A 136 -12.19 13.50 -7.22
C ALA A 136 -13.64 13.14 -6.95
N PRO A 137 -14.55 13.25 -7.95
CA PRO A 137 -15.94 12.85 -7.81
C PRO A 137 -16.08 11.40 -7.36
N ASN A 138 -17.07 11.15 -6.50
CA ASN A 138 -17.36 9.80 -5.98
C ASN A 138 -16.15 9.11 -5.30
N ARG A 139 -15.34 9.86 -4.55
CA ARG A 139 -14.18 9.34 -3.81
C ARG A 139 -14.10 9.87 -2.38
N CYS A 140 -15.26 10.12 -1.75
CA CYS A 140 -15.30 10.73 -0.42
C CYS A 140 -14.48 9.92 0.61
N ILE A 141 -14.84 8.67 0.87
CA ILE A 141 -14.15 7.80 1.85
C ILE A 141 -12.72 7.51 1.40
N TYR A 142 -12.53 7.20 0.11
CA TYR A 142 -11.19 6.91 -0.42
C TYR A 142 -10.24 8.09 -0.25
N GLY A 143 -10.66 9.29 -0.69
CA GLY A 143 -9.84 10.49 -0.58
C GLY A 143 -9.48 10.83 0.87
N LEU A 144 -10.45 10.72 1.79
CA LEU A 144 -10.24 10.87 3.22
C LEU A 144 -9.18 9.89 3.73
N SER A 145 -9.33 8.60 3.42
CA SER A 145 -8.39 7.57 3.88
C SER A 145 -6.98 7.79 3.36
N LYS A 146 -6.83 8.21 2.09
CA LYS A 146 -5.52 8.49 1.49
C LYS A 146 -4.90 9.81 1.99
N ALA A 147 -5.70 10.79 2.38
CA ALA A 147 -5.22 11.97 3.08
C ALA A 147 -4.66 11.62 4.48
N ALA A 148 -5.32 10.71 5.20
CA ALA A 148 -4.82 10.20 6.48
C ALA A 148 -3.47 9.47 6.34
N VAL A 149 -3.26 8.71 5.26
CA VAL A 149 -1.95 8.07 4.96
C VAL A 149 -0.83 9.11 4.81
N ILE A 150 -1.10 10.25 4.18
CA ILE A 150 -0.13 11.35 4.08
C ILE A 150 0.17 11.93 5.46
N GLY A 151 -0.84 12.13 6.30
CA GLY A 151 -0.70 12.59 7.68
C GLY A 151 0.15 11.63 8.51
N LEU A 152 -0.17 10.33 8.49
CA LEU A 152 0.59 9.28 9.16
C LEU A 152 2.06 9.28 8.71
N THR A 153 2.30 9.39 7.39
CA THR A 153 3.66 9.42 6.83
C THR A 153 4.48 10.57 7.39
N LYS A 154 3.91 11.78 7.43
CA LYS A 154 4.58 12.98 7.94
C LYS A 154 4.91 12.85 9.43
N SER A 155 3.97 12.36 10.24
CA SER A 155 4.16 12.18 11.68
C SER A 155 5.30 11.17 11.95
N VAL A 156 5.26 10.01 11.33
CA VAL A 156 6.32 9.00 11.47
C VAL A 156 7.68 9.53 11.01
N ALA A 157 7.72 10.29 9.91
CA ALA A 157 8.97 10.86 9.40
C ALA A 157 9.60 11.82 10.41
N VAL A 158 8.80 12.72 11.00
CA VAL A 158 9.31 13.70 11.99
C VAL A 158 9.77 13.01 13.27
N ASP A 159 9.00 12.02 13.76
CA ASP A 159 9.30 11.34 15.01
C ASP A 159 10.62 10.55 14.96
N PHE A 160 10.94 9.92 13.82
CA PHE A 160 12.02 8.93 13.72
C PHE A 160 13.18 9.32 12.79
N VAL A 161 13.19 10.52 12.17
CA VAL A 161 14.28 10.95 11.27
C VAL A 161 15.64 10.99 11.96
N LYS A 162 15.71 11.36 13.23
CA LYS A 162 16.96 11.39 14.00
C LYS A 162 17.56 10.01 14.26
N GLU A 163 16.74 8.97 14.14
CA GLU A 163 17.13 7.57 14.28
C GLU A 163 17.45 6.90 12.94
N GLY A 164 17.57 7.70 11.87
CA GLY A 164 17.91 7.22 10.53
C GLY A 164 16.75 6.54 9.79
N ILE A 165 15.51 6.63 10.31
CA ILE A 165 14.32 6.07 9.66
C ILE A 165 13.66 7.15 8.80
N ARG A 166 13.51 6.84 7.51
CA ARG A 166 12.80 7.70 6.56
C ARG A 166 11.43 7.13 6.28
N CYS A 167 10.41 7.97 6.32
CA CYS A 167 9.05 7.62 5.95
C CYS A 167 8.56 8.55 4.84
N ASN A 168 8.17 7.97 3.69
CA ASN A 168 7.72 8.71 2.52
C ASN A 168 6.39 8.18 2.00
N CYS A 169 5.63 9.05 1.33
CA CYS A 169 4.39 8.69 0.66
C CYS A 169 4.54 8.89 -0.85
N ILE A 170 4.22 7.86 -1.62
CA ILE A 170 4.04 7.98 -3.07
C ILE A 170 2.55 8.15 -3.32
N CYS A 171 2.18 9.19 -4.09
CA CYS A 171 0.80 9.51 -4.42
C CYS A 171 0.56 9.27 -5.93
N PRO A 172 0.27 8.04 -6.36
CA PRO A 172 0.02 7.75 -7.77
C PRO A 172 -1.24 8.45 -8.27
N GLY A 173 -1.26 8.78 -9.55
CA GLY A 173 -2.47 9.01 -10.32
C GLY A 173 -3.18 7.70 -10.67
N THR A 174 -3.86 7.66 -11.82
CA THR A 174 -4.40 6.40 -12.33
C THR A 174 -3.26 5.54 -12.88
N VAL A 175 -3.14 4.34 -12.33
CA VAL A 175 -2.15 3.34 -12.78
C VAL A 175 -2.92 2.19 -13.41
N ASP A 176 -2.47 1.75 -14.58
CA ASP A 176 -3.02 0.59 -15.27
C ASP A 176 -2.67 -0.69 -14.47
N THR A 177 -3.70 -1.27 -13.86
CA THR A 177 -3.58 -2.42 -12.95
C THR A 177 -4.77 -3.36 -13.10
N PRO A 178 -4.64 -4.65 -12.78
CA PRO A 178 -5.78 -5.57 -12.76
C PRO A 178 -6.96 -5.05 -11.95
N SER A 179 -6.73 -4.50 -10.77
CA SER A 179 -7.78 -3.91 -9.92
C SER A 179 -8.48 -2.70 -10.57
N LEU A 180 -7.84 -1.95 -11.47
CA LEU A 180 -8.53 -0.93 -12.25
C LEU A 180 -9.50 -1.58 -13.23
N HIS A 181 -9.05 -2.57 -13.99
CA HIS A 181 -9.89 -3.27 -14.98
C HIS A 181 -11.09 -3.95 -14.33
N GLU A 182 -10.89 -4.67 -13.22
CA GLU A 182 -11.98 -5.27 -12.45
C GLU A 182 -13.06 -4.24 -12.06
N ARG A 183 -12.66 -3.04 -11.62
CA ARG A 183 -13.60 -1.97 -11.27
C ARG A 183 -14.28 -1.35 -12.49
N LEU A 184 -13.62 -1.30 -13.64
CA LEU A 184 -14.24 -0.83 -14.89
C LEU A 184 -15.26 -1.84 -15.40
N GLU A 185 -14.93 -3.13 -15.37
CA GLU A 185 -15.84 -4.23 -15.72
C GLU A 185 -17.09 -4.24 -14.82
N ALA A 186 -16.92 -4.02 -13.53
CA ALA A 186 -18.01 -3.97 -12.55
C ALA A 186 -19.03 -2.83 -12.80
N THR A 187 -18.71 -1.84 -13.65
CA THR A 187 -19.65 -0.80 -14.05
C THR A 187 -20.71 -1.28 -15.05
N GLY A 188 -20.49 -2.41 -15.71
CA GLY A 188 -21.35 -2.96 -16.76
C GLY A 188 -21.13 -2.34 -18.15
N ASP A 189 -20.33 -1.29 -18.28
CA ASP A 189 -19.96 -0.64 -19.54
C ASP A 189 -18.47 -0.22 -19.45
N TYR A 190 -17.61 -1.17 -19.77
CA TYR A 190 -16.16 -1.00 -19.66
C TYR A 190 -15.63 0.14 -20.53
N ASP A 191 -16.05 0.24 -21.78
CA ASP A 191 -15.53 1.24 -22.73
C ASP A 191 -15.89 2.65 -22.31
N LYS A 192 -17.14 2.86 -21.90
CA LYS A 192 -17.58 4.14 -21.35
C LYS A 192 -16.81 4.48 -20.08
N ALA A 193 -16.70 3.55 -19.14
CA ALA A 193 -15.98 3.77 -17.89
C ALA A 193 -14.50 4.07 -18.14
N MET A 194 -13.86 3.40 -19.07
CA MET A 194 -12.46 3.67 -19.47
C MET A 194 -12.32 5.07 -20.06
N ASN A 195 -13.19 5.44 -20.98
CA ASN A 195 -13.18 6.79 -21.58
C ASN A 195 -13.39 7.88 -20.53
N ASP A 196 -14.30 7.69 -19.58
CA ASP A 196 -14.52 8.61 -18.46
C ASP A 196 -13.26 8.71 -17.58
N PHE A 197 -12.54 7.61 -17.37
CA PHE A 197 -11.26 7.59 -16.64
C PHE A 197 -10.16 8.36 -17.36
N VAL A 198 -10.03 8.21 -18.66
CA VAL A 198 -9.04 8.93 -19.48
C VAL A 198 -9.37 10.43 -19.51
N ASN A 199 -10.62 10.78 -19.80
CA ASN A 199 -11.05 12.18 -19.98
C ASN A 199 -10.94 13.04 -18.70
N ARG A 200 -10.98 12.44 -17.51
CA ARG A 200 -10.82 13.19 -16.25
C ARG A 200 -9.37 13.46 -15.88
N GLN A 201 -8.39 12.95 -16.63
CA GLN A 201 -6.98 13.17 -16.37
C GLN A 201 -6.51 14.37 -17.21
N PRO A 202 -5.89 15.37 -16.60
CA PRO A 202 -5.46 16.59 -17.30
C PRO A 202 -4.13 16.36 -18.05
N MET A 203 -4.15 15.43 -19.01
CA MET A 203 -2.97 15.15 -19.86
C MET A 203 -3.32 15.33 -21.32
#